data_38900c580f39284c8cf47f2c96331af8
#
_entry.id   38900c580f39284c8cf47f2c96331af8
#
_cell.length_a   1.000
_cell.length_b   1.000
_cell.length_c   1.000
_cell.angle_alpha   90.00
_cell.angle_beta   90.00
_cell.angle_gamma   90.00
#
_symmetry.space_group_name_H-M   'P 1'
#
loop_
_entity.id
_entity.type
_entity.pdbx_description
1 polymer ?
#
loop_
_entity_poly.entity_id
_entity_poly.type
_entity_poly.pdbx_seq_one_letter_code
_entity_poly.pdbx_strand_id
1 'polypeptide(L)'
;EDHIVDVLLDSAAMGVNTVEREGISYSHPARFILVGTMNPEEGDLRPQLLDRFGLMVEVHGEQEAEARKEVVRRRLAFEENPAAFCARWAPEQEALRRRIGSAQALLPQVSLPEPLFDTVARVCTALQVDGHRADITMLKTARALAALGGRTEAGMEELRRAAGLALPH
;
A
#
# COMPACT_ATOMS: atom_id res chain seq x y z
N GLU A 1 -6.15 9.16 21.74
CA GLU A 1 -6.40 8.94 20.29
C GLU A 1 -5.67 7.71 19.74
N ASP A 2 -4.52 7.33 20.27
CA ASP A 2 -3.70 6.20 19.81
C ASP A 2 -4.43 4.85 19.87
N HIS A 3 -5.24 4.63 20.89
CA HIS A 3 -6.01 3.40 21.05
C HIS A 3 -7.01 3.15 19.89
N ILE A 4 -7.54 4.21 19.29
CA ILE A 4 -8.46 4.08 18.13
C ILE A 4 -7.70 3.58 16.91
N VAL A 5 -6.49 4.08 16.70
CA VAL A 5 -5.63 3.65 15.58
C VAL A 5 -5.23 2.20 15.75
N ASP A 6 -4.87 1.77 16.97
CA ASP A 6 -4.55 0.38 17.27
C ASP A 6 -5.73 -0.56 16.95
N VAL A 7 -6.94 -0.20 17.39
CA VAL A 7 -8.16 -1.00 17.11
C VAL A 7 -8.44 -1.08 15.61
N LEU A 8 -8.24 0.03 14.87
CA LEU A 8 -8.42 0.04 13.42
C LEU A 8 -7.40 -0.86 12.71
N LEU A 9 -6.14 -0.79 13.10
CA LEU A 9 -5.08 -1.63 12.52
C LEU A 9 -5.29 -3.11 12.82
N ASP A 10 -5.67 -3.44 14.05
CA ASP A 10 -5.98 -4.82 14.44
C ASP A 10 -7.19 -5.35 13.68
N SER A 11 -8.26 -4.57 13.59
CA SER A 11 -9.47 -4.94 12.84
C SER A 11 -9.19 -5.14 11.35
N ALA A 12 -8.36 -4.28 10.75
CA ALA A 12 -7.94 -4.39 9.36
C ALA A 12 -7.12 -5.66 9.11
N ALA A 13 -6.21 -6.01 10.03
CA ALA A 13 -5.37 -7.19 9.93
C ALA A 13 -6.16 -8.49 10.12
N MET A 14 -7.08 -8.52 11.09
CA MET A 14 -7.89 -9.69 11.42
C MET A 14 -9.11 -9.87 10.50
N GLY A 15 -9.55 -8.80 9.84
CA GLY A 15 -10.78 -8.77 9.04
C GLY A 15 -12.07 -8.84 9.88
N VAL A 16 -11.95 -8.70 11.19
CA VAL A 16 -13.03 -8.77 12.17
C VAL A 16 -12.76 -7.76 13.28
N ASN A 17 -13.77 -7.03 13.69
CA ASN A 17 -13.71 -6.21 14.90
C ASN A 17 -14.54 -6.88 16.01
N THR A 18 -13.93 -7.07 17.17
CA THR A 18 -14.58 -7.65 18.35
C THR A 18 -14.66 -6.59 19.44
N VAL A 19 -15.86 -6.32 19.91
CA VAL A 19 -16.14 -5.39 21.00
C VAL A 19 -16.60 -6.17 22.21
N GLU A 20 -15.87 -6.07 23.31
CA GLU A 20 -16.24 -6.67 24.58
C GLU A 20 -16.67 -5.59 25.57
N ARG A 21 -17.88 -5.67 26.06
CA ARG A 21 -18.42 -4.76 27.09
C ARG A 21 -19.30 -5.53 28.08
N GLU A 22 -19.04 -5.36 29.37
CA GLU A 22 -19.87 -5.89 30.48
C GLU A 22 -20.16 -7.41 30.36
N GLY A 23 -19.19 -8.19 29.85
CA GLY A 23 -19.34 -9.63 29.66
C GLY A 23 -20.09 -10.04 28.36
N ILE A 24 -20.44 -9.08 27.52
CA ILE A 24 -21.00 -9.33 26.19
C ILE A 24 -19.89 -9.13 25.15
N SER A 25 -19.61 -10.16 24.37
CA SER A 25 -18.70 -10.10 23.22
C SER A 25 -19.52 -10.05 21.94
N TYR A 26 -19.30 -9.02 21.13
CA TYR A 26 -19.92 -8.84 19.82
C TYR A 26 -18.85 -8.72 18.75
N SER A 27 -18.95 -9.54 17.70
CA SER A 27 -17.99 -9.55 16.61
C SER A 27 -18.69 -9.28 15.28
N HIS A 28 -18.10 -8.44 14.44
CA HIS A 28 -18.60 -8.14 13.11
C HIS A 28 -17.47 -8.10 12.08
N PRO A 29 -17.75 -8.41 10.79
CA PRO A 29 -16.74 -8.29 9.73
C PRO A 29 -16.19 -6.86 9.60
N ALA A 30 -14.88 -6.72 9.50
CA ALA A 30 -14.18 -5.44 9.37
C ALA A 30 -13.07 -5.56 8.31
N ARG A 31 -13.45 -5.84 7.06
CA ARG A 31 -12.52 -5.92 5.92
C ARG A 31 -12.44 -4.58 5.22
N PHE A 32 -11.32 -3.90 5.37
CA PHE A 32 -11.05 -2.61 4.73
C PHE A 32 -9.56 -2.44 4.47
N ILE A 33 -9.20 -1.50 3.60
CA ILE A 33 -7.82 -1.07 3.39
C ILE A 33 -7.65 0.23 4.15
N LEU A 34 -6.66 0.26 5.06
CA LEU A 34 -6.31 1.47 5.79
C LEU A 34 -5.20 2.21 5.05
N VAL A 35 -5.45 3.48 4.72
CA VAL A 35 -4.45 4.39 4.18
C VAL A 35 -4.27 5.52 5.19
N GLY A 36 -3.06 5.64 5.73
CA GLY A 36 -2.68 6.71 6.65
C GLY A 36 -1.79 7.73 5.93
N THR A 37 -1.93 9.00 6.28
CA THR A 37 -1.00 10.06 5.88
C THR A 37 -0.50 10.77 7.11
N MET A 38 0.76 11.15 7.11
CA MET A 38 1.36 11.97 8.13
C MET A 38 2.30 13.01 7.53
N ASN A 39 2.53 14.08 8.26
CA ASN A 39 3.59 15.02 7.94
C ASN A 39 4.80 14.72 8.83
N PRO A 40 6.01 14.48 8.28
CA PRO A 40 7.21 14.23 9.09
C PRO A 40 7.53 15.34 10.11
N GLU A 41 7.08 16.58 9.86
CA GLU A 41 7.25 17.71 10.79
C GLU A 41 6.42 17.56 12.08
N GLU A 42 5.40 16.70 12.09
CA GLU A 42 4.54 16.46 13.27
C GLU A 42 5.12 15.40 14.22
N GLY A 43 6.29 14.84 13.88
CA GLY A 43 7.01 13.83 14.65
C GLY A 43 6.97 12.44 14.01
N ASP A 44 7.76 11.54 14.56
CA ASP A 44 7.84 10.16 14.04
C ASP A 44 6.65 9.31 14.48
N LEU A 45 6.19 8.46 13.60
CA LEU A 45 5.24 7.42 13.96
C LEU A 45 5.91 6.42 14.92
N ARG A 46 5.17 5.98 15.91
CA ARG A 46 5.66 4.93 16.80
C ARG A 46 6.03 3.68 15.99
N PRO A 47 7.17 3.04 16.26
CA PRO A 47 7.60 1.83 15.55
C PRO A 47 6.52 0.74 15.51
N GLN A 48 5.74 0.59 16.59
CA GLN A 48 4.64 -0.36 16.70
C GLN A 48 3.49 -0.09 15.70
N LEU A 49 3.25 1.18 15.34
CA LEU A 49 2.27 1.54 14.31
C LEU A 49 2.83 1.30 12.92
N LEU A 50 4.08 1.71 12.67
CA LEU A 50 4.78 1.46 11.41
C LEU A 50 4.82 -0.03 11.07
N ASP A 51 5.17 -0.87 12.04
CA ASP A 51 5.19 -2.33 11.86
C ASP A 51 3.83 -2.92 11.46
N ARG A 52 2.71 -2.27 11.80
CA ARG A 52 1.37 -2.72 11.41
C ARG A 52 0.94 -2.28 10.01
N PHE A 53 1.53 -1.21 9.46
CA PHE A 53 1.37 -0.87 8.06
C PHE A 53 2.28 -1.77 7.21
N GLY A 54 1.71 -2.38 6.18
CA GLY A 54 2.47 -3.28 5.32
C GLY A 54 3.36 -2.56 4.32
N LEU A 55 3.00 -1.34 3.92
CA LEU A 55 3.69 -0.56 2.90
C LEU A 55 3.81 0.90 3.35
N MET A 56 4.95 1.50 3.05
CA MET A 56 5.22 2.92 3.27
C MET A 56 5.75 3.58 2.00
N VAL A 57 5.36 4.83 1.79
CA VAL A 57 5.86 5.66 0.68
C VAL A 57 6.18 7.05 1.21
N GLU A 58 7.40 7.50 1.00
CA GLU A 58 7.76 8.89 1.22
C GLU A 58 7.36 9.75 0.01
N VAL A 59 6.59 10.79 0.26
CA VAL A 59 6.14 11.73 -0.77
C VAL A 59 6.89 13.04 -0.60
N HIS A 60 7.74 13.32 -1.56
CA HIS A 60 8.49 14.59 -1.61
C HIS A 60 7.84 15.58 -2.55
N GLY A 61 8.11 16.87 -2.33
CA GLY A 61 7.70 17.93 -3.25
C GLY A 61 8.36 17.75 -4.62
N GLU A 62 7.62 18.05 -5.68
CA GLU A 62 8.12 17.94 -7.05
C GLU A 62 9.31 18.89 -7.28
N GLN A 63 10.43 18.36 -7.72
CA GLN A 63 11.67 19.12 -7.95
C GLN A 63 11.84 19.53 -9.40
N GLU A 64 11.17 18.85 -10.32
CA GLU A 64 11.27 19.11 -11.74
C GLU A 64 10.34 20.27 -12.13
N ALA A 65 10.87 21.33 -12.73
CA ALA A 65 10.13 22.59 -12.98
C ALA A 65 8.90 22.41 -13.87
N GLU A 66 9.00 21.59 -14.92
CA GLU A 66 7.86 21.34 -15.82
C GLU A 66 6.76 20.54 -15.15
N ALA A 67 7.11 19.51 -14.36
CA ALA A 67 6.16 18.74 -13.58
C ALA A 67 5.47 19.62 -12.53
N ARG A 68 6.22 20.47 -11.84
CA ARG A 68 5.70 21.44 -10.88
C ARG A 68 4.71 22.42 -11.53
N LYS A 69 5.04 22.94 -12.71
CA LYS A 69 4.16 23.81 -13.51
C LYS A 69 2.86 23.10 -13.88
N GLU A 70 2.95 21.84 -14.27
CA GLU A 70 1.78 21.03 -14.62
C GLU A 70 0.85 20.77 -13.42
N VAL A 71 1.41 20.52 -12.24
CA VAL A 71 0.62 20.41 -10.98
C VAL A 71 -0.20 21.69 -10.73
N VAL A 72 0.44 22.86 -10.84
CA VAL A 72 -0.24 24.14 -10.67
C VAL A 72 -1.33 24.37 -11.71
N ARG A 73 -1.05 24.08 -12.99
CA ARG A 73 -2.04 24.20 -14.06
C ARG A 73 -3.27 23.33 -13.81
N ARG A 74 -3.07 22.07 -13.42
CA ARG A 74 -4.16 21.15 -13.11
C ARG A 74 -4.99 21.63 -11.91
N ARG A 75 -4.33 22.14 -10.89
CA ARG A 75 -5.02 22.68 -9.72
C ARG A 75 -5.91 23.87 -10.08
N LEU A 76 -5.38 24.87 -10.81
CA LEU A 76 -6.14 26.02 -11.26
C LEU A 76 -7.31 25.64 -12.19
N ALA A 77 -7.08 24.73 -13.14
CA ALA A 77 -8.15 24.25 -14.02
C ALA A 77 -9.27 23.52 -13.25
N PHE A 78 -8.91 22.78 -12.19
CA PHE A 78 -9.91 22.17 -11.31
C PHE A 78 -10.70 23.22 -10.54
N GLU A 79 -10.07 24.25 -9.99
CA GLU A 79 -10.73 25.33 -9.26
C GLU A 79 -11.67 26.13 -10.15
N GLU A 80 -11.28 26.36 -11.41
CA GLU A 80 -12.09 27.08 -12.38
C GLU A 80 -13.36 26.31 -12.78
N ASN A 81 -13.25 25.03 -13.09
CA ASN A 81 -14.39 24.17 -13.45
C ASN A 81 -14.15 22.70 -13.08
N PRO A 82 -14.51 22.29 -11.85
CA PRO A 82 -14.32 20.91 -11.39
C PRO A 82 -14.99 19.85 -12.28
N ALA A 83 -16.19 20.15 -12.79
CA ALA A 83 -16.96 19.21 -13.60
C ALA A 83 -16.27 18.96 -14.97
N ALA A 84 -15.84 20.01 -15.64
CA ALA A 84 -15.12 19.91 -16.91
C ALA A 84 -13.75 19.23 -16.72
N PHE A 85 -13.05 19.55 -15.63
CA PHE A 85 -11.79 18.90 -15.28
C PHE A 85 -11.97 17.40 -15.06
N CYS A 86 -12.95 16.98 -14.26
CA CYS A 86 -13.25 15.57 -14.03
C CYS A 86 -13.65 14.84 -15.32
N ALA A 87 -14.47 15.46 -16.16
CA ALA A 87 -14.86 14.90 -17.46
C ALA A 87 -13.65 14.68 -18.39
N ARG A 88 -12.72 15.62 -18.40
CA ARG A 88 -11.47 15.52 -19.19
C ARG A 88 -10.61 14.33 -18.75
N TRP A 89 -10.51 14.06 -17.44
CA TRP A 89 -9.68 13.00 -16.89
C TRP A 89 -10.40 11.65 -16.72
N ALA A 90 -11.70 11.58 -17.00
CA ALA A 90 -12.49 10.36 -16.87
C ALA A 90 -11.95 9.17 -17.69
N PRO A 91 -11.45 9.33 -18.93
CA PRO A 91 -10.90 8.21 -19.70
C PRO A 91 -9.66 7.58 -19.04
N GLU A 92 -8.75 8.39 -18.50
CA GLU A 92 -7.54 7.92 -17.80
C GLU A 92 -7.90 7.22 -16.50
N GLN A 93 -8.86 7.75 -15.73
CA GLN A 93 -9.38 7.11 -14.53
C GLN A 93 -10.01 5.77 -14.82
N GLU A 94 -10.79 5.66 -15.91
CA GLU A 94 -11.40 4.41 -16.32
C GLU A 94 -10.35 3.40 -16.83
N ALA A 95 -9.31 3.85 -17.52
CA ALA A 95 -8.20 3.01 -17.96
C ALA A 95 -7.44 2.43 -16.73
N LEU A 96 -7.19 3.26 -15.71
CA LEU A 96 -6.57 2.81 -14.47
C LEU A 96 -7.46 1.82 -13.70
N ARG A 97 -8.76 2.09 -13.62
CA ARG A 97 -9.74 1.18 -12.99
C ARG A 97 -9.74 -0.19 -13.66
N ARG A 98 -9.78 -0.23 -14.99
CA ARG A 98 -9.72 -1.49 -15.77
C ARG A 98 -8.41 -2.23 -15.53
N ARG A 99 -7.28 -1.52 -15.53
CA ARG A 99 -5.97 -2.11 -15.24
C ARG A 99 -5.93 -2.75 -13.86
N ILE A 100 -6.43 -2.07 -12.84
CA ILE A 100 -6.50 -2.61 -11.47
C ILE A 100 -7.44 -3.82 -11.42
N GLY A 101 -8.62 -3.75 -12.02
CA GLY A 101 -9.58 -4.86 -12.06
C GLY A 101 -9.01 -6.10 -12.76
N SER A 102 -8.30 -5.92 -13.88
CA SER A 102 -7.60 -7.01 -14.57
C SER A 102 -6.49 -7.62 -13.70
N ALA A 103 -5.73 -6.79 -12.98
CA ALA A 103 -4.70 -7.25 -12.05
C ALA A 103 -5.30 -8.06 -10.88
N GLN A 104 -6.42 -7.60 -10.32
CA GLN A 104 -7.13 -8.33 -9.26
C GLN A 104 -7.62 -9.71 -9.73
N ALA A 105 -8.14 -9.80 -10.95
CA ALA A 105 -8.57 -11.06 -11.54
C ALA A 105 -7.38 -12.01 -11.83
N LEU A 106 -6.23 -11.46 -12.21
CA LEU A 106 -5.01 -12.22 -12.49
C LEU A 106 -4.28 -12.67 -11.22
N LEU A 107 -4.37 -11.92 -10.14
CA LEU A 107 -3.61 -12.12 -8.90
C LEU A 107 -3.61 -13.56 -8.36
N PRO A 108 -4.73 -14.31 -8.34
CA PRO A 108 -4.74 -15.70 -7.88
C PRO A 108 -3.87 -16.65 -8.73
N GLN A 109 -3.60 -16.30 -9.97
CA GLN A 109 -2.83 -17.09 -10.92
C GLN A 109 -1.34 -16.78 -10.92
N VAL A 110 -0.91 -15.70 -10.21
CA VAL A 110 0.49 -15.30 -10.17
C VAL A 110 1.26 -16.21 -9.22
N SER A 111 2.29 -16.88 -9.75
CA SER A 111 3.21 -17.72 -8.98
C SER A 111 4.35 -16.90 -8.36
N LEU A 112 4.89 -17.43 -7.26
CA LEU A 112 6.07 -16.94 -6.58
C LEU A 112 7.15 -18.03 -6.68
N PRO A 113 8.15 -17.89 -7.55
CA PRO A 113 9.25 -18.87 -7.67
C PRO A 113 10.11 -18.94 -6.40
N GLU A 114 10.65 -20.13 -6.10
CA GLU A 114 11.49 -20.40 -4.93
C GLU A 114 12.67 -19.40 -4.75
N PRO A 115 13.39 -18.97 -5.80
CA PRO A 115 14.45 -17.98 -5.65
C PRO A 115 14.03 -16.64 -5.01
N LEU A 116 12.74 -16.28 -5.08
CA LEU A 116 12.23 -15.08 -4.39
C LEU A 116 12.18 -15.28 -2.87
N PHE A 117 11.76 -16.47 -2.41
CA PHE A 117 11.77 -16.81 -0.98
C PHE A 117 13.18 -16.82 -0.41
N ASP A 118 14.14 -17.43 -1.13
CA ASP A 118 15.56 -17.43 -0.76
C ASP A 118 16.12 -16.01 -0.64
N THR A 119 15.76 -15.16 -1.58
CA THR A 119 16.24 -13.77 -1.60
C THR A 119 15.65 -12.97 -0.46
N VAL A 120 14.35 -13.08 -0.21
CA VAL A 120 13.67 -12.40 0.91
C VAL A 120 14.27 -12.83 2.23
N ALA A 121 14.42 -14.13 2.46
CA ALA A 121 15.01 -14.66 3.71
C ALA A 121 16.42 -14.10 3.95
N ARG A 122 17.28 -14.09 2.91
CA ARG A 122 18.62 -13.51 3.01
C ARG A 122 18.63 -12.01 3.28
N VAL A 123 17.76 -11.25 2.63
CA VAL A 123 17.66 -9.79 2.82
C VAL A 123 17.20 -9.49 4.24
N CYS A 124 16.11 -10.10 4.70
CA CYS A 124 15.58 -9.85 6.05
C CYS A 124 16.56 -10.28 7.14
N THR A 125 17.28 -11.40 6.95
CA THR A 125 18.35 -11.84 7.87
C THR A 125 19.51 -10.85 7.90
N ALA A 126 19.95 -10.37 6.74
CA ALA A 126 21.07 -9.44 6.63
C ALA A 126 20.75 -8.06 7.24
N LEU A 127 19.50 -7.63 7.15
CA LEU A 127 19.00 -6.38 7.74
C LEU A 127 18.54 -6.54 9.20
N GLN A 128 18.61 -7.76 9.75
CA GLN A 128 18.15 -8.07 11.10
C GLN A 128 16.71 -7.64 11.38
N VAL A 129 15.82 -7.84 10.37
CA VAL A 129 14.39 -7.52 10.50
C VAL A 129 13.74 -8.48 11.49
N ASP A 130 13.04 -7.92 12.47
CA ASP A 130 12.33 -8.70 13.47
C ASP A 130 11.02 -9.29 12.90
N GLY A 131 10.78 -10.57 13.17
CA GLY A 131 9.59 -11.29 12.73
C GLY A 131 9.57 -11.59 11.23
N HIS A 132 8.40 -11.96 10.70
CA HIS A 132 8.23 -12.38 9.30
C HIS A 132 7.21 -11.53 8.53
N ARG A 133 6.80 -10.39 9.08
CA ARG A 133 5.81 -9.53 8.43
C ARG A 133 6.37 -8.91 7.16
N ALA A 134 7.60 -8.41 7.20
CA ALA A 134 8.28 -7.83 6.04
C ALA A 134 8.47 -8.87 4.92
N ASP A 135 8.88 -10.10 5.27
CA ASP A 135 9.02 -11.22 4.33
C ASP A 135 7.71 -11.45 3.56
N ILE A 136 6.62 -11.63 4.30
CA ILE A 136 5.29 -11.88 3.72
C ILE A 136 4.83 -10.69 2.90
N THR A 137 5.04 -9.47 3.38
CA THR A 137 4.64 -8.24 2.69
C THR A 137 5.39 -8.07 1.38
N MET A 138 6.70 -8.28 1.36
CA MET A 138 7.50 -8.22 0.13
C MET A 138 7.02 -9.22 -0.92
N LEU A 139 6.80 -10.48 -0.54
CA LEU A 139 6.32 -11.51 -1.46
C LEU A 139 4.91 -11.20 -1.99
N LYS A 140 3.98 -10.79 -1.12
CA LYS A 140 2.63 -10.39 -1.54
C LYS A 140 2.65 -9.17 -2.46
N THR A 141 3.50 -8.20 -2.18
CA THR A 141 3.65 -6.99 -2.99
C THR A 141 4.28 -7.30 -4.34
N ALA A 142 5.32 -8.13 -4.39
CA ALA A 142 5.92 -8.59 -5.64
C ALA A 142 4.88 -9.32 -6.53
N ARG A 143 4.08 -10.19 -5.93
CA ARG A 143 2.96 -10.87 -6.59
C ARG A 143 1.93 -9.88 -7.17
N ALA A 144 1.55 -8.87 -6.38
CA ALA A 144 0.60 -7.84 -6.81
C ALA A 144 1.18 -6.96 -7.94
N LEU A 145 2.46 -6.62 -7.89
CA LEU A 145 3.16 -5.87 -8.93
C LEU A 145 3.25 -6.66 -10.23
N ALA A 146 3.50 -7.97 -10.18
CA ALA A 146 3.49 -8.84 -11.34
C ALA A 146 2.07 -8.87 -11.98
N ALA A 147 1.02 -9.06 -11.17
CA ALA A 147 -0.35 -8.99 -11.65
C ALA A 147 -0.68 -7.64 -12.31
N LEU A 148 -0.26 -6.53 -11.73
CA LEU A 148 -0.45 -5.19 -12.27
C LEU A 148 0.31 -4.98 -13.59
N GLY A 149 1.41 -5.71 -13.79
CA GLY A 149 2.16 -5.80 -15.03
C GLY A 149 1.62 -6.82 -16.03
N GLY A 150 0.50 -7.49 -15.73
CA GLY A 150 -0.10 -8.52 -16.59
C GLY A 150 0.66 -9.84 -16.65
N ARG A 151 1.51 -10.14 -15.65
CA ARG A 151 2.35 -11.34 -15.62
C ARG A 151 1.82 -12.37 -14.63
N THR A 152 1.99 -13.65 -14.97
CA THR A 152 1.57 -14.79 -14.17
C THR A 152 2.67 -15.33 -13.27
N GLU A 153 3.84 -14.70 -13.26
CA GLU A 153 4.96 -15.03 -12.39
C GLU A 153 5.64 -13.74 -11.91
N ALA A 154 5.93 -13.66 -10.62
CA ALA A 154 6.70 -12.56 -10.05
C ALA A 154 8.20 -12.80 -10.22
N GLY A 155 8.94 -11.74 -10.53
CA GLY A 155 10.38 -11.78 -10.72
C GLY A 155 11.15 -10.92 -9.72
N MET A 156 12.48 -10.88 -9.90
CA MET A 156 13.37 -10.09 -9.03
C MET A 156 13.13 -8.59 -9.11
N GLU A 157 12.65 -8.09 -10.26
CA GLU A 157 12.33 -6.66 -10.41
C GLU A 157 11.14 -6.26 -9.54
N GLU A 158 10.07 -7.09 -9.51
CA GLU A 158 8.95 -6.87 -8.62
C GLU A 158 9.36 -6.98 -7.17
N LEU A 159 10.23 -7.95 -6.84
CA LEU A 159 10.73 -8.11 -5.47
C LEU A 159 11.55 -6.89 -5.04
N ARG A 160 12.42 -6.35 -5.90
CA ARG A 160 13.19 -5.13 -5.61
C ARG A 160 12.28 -3.94 -5.34
N ARG A 161 11.26 -3.76 -6.16
CA ARG A 161 10.26 -2.69 -5.95
C ARG A 161 9.46 -2.90 -4.67
N ALA A 162 9.08 -4.13 -4.39
CA ALA A 162 8.38 -4.50 -3.17
C ALA A 162 9.22 -4.22 -1.91
N ALA A 163 10.52 -4.51 -1.95
CA ALA A 163 11.44 -4.21 -0.85
C ALA A 163 11.50 -2.71 -0.55
N GLY A 164 11.54 -1.85 -1.58
CA GLY A 164 11.52 -0.40 -1.41
C GLY A 164 10.22 0.17 -0.82
N LEU A 165 9.15 -0.62 -0.81
CA LEU A 165 7.87 -0.24 -0.20
C LEU A 165 7.65 -0.85 1.18
N ALA A 166 8.27 -2.00 1.47
CA ALA A 166 8.03 -2.79 2.67
C ALA A 166 9.12 -2.65 3.75
N LEU A 167 10.32 -2.18 3.38
CA LEU A 167 11.48 -2.08 4.28
C LEU A 167 11.89 -0.65 4.70
N PRO A 168 11.20 0.44 4.36
CA PRO A 168 11.65 1.79 4.75
C PRO A 168 11.53 2.09 6.26
N HIS A 169 11.04 1.17 7.06
CA HIS A 169 10.83 1.35 8.50
C HIS A 169 11.49 0.26 9.31
#